data_7b2308ca81b196f6c96df01b386551e1
#
_entry.id   7b2308ca81b196f6c96df01b386551e1
#
_cell.length_a   1.000
_cell.length_b   1.000
_cell.length_c   1.000
_cell.angle_alpha   90.00
_cell.angle_beta   90.00
_cell.angle_gamma   90.00
#
_symmetry.space_group_name_H-M   'P 1'
#
loop_
_entity.id
_entity.type
_entity.pdbx_description
1 polymer ?
#
loop_
_entity_poly.entity_id
_entity_poly.type
_entity_poly.pdbx_seq_one_letter_code
_entity_poly.pdbx_strand_id
1 'polypeptide(L)'
;MRAAGDEYGKMVHRAIDYLLDDEEAFKRFLYDGHLDMHNIAIERCFRHIAIGRRNWLHTGSHQAAKNIAFMFGLLESCKLNEIDFGIYIEDVLTRIMYGEHVDDTFLPCGYVPRYKEGQDAA
;
A
#
# COMPACT_ATOMS: atom_id res chain seq x y z
N MET A 1 21.57 17.20 43.96
CA MET A 1 20.59 16.29 43.35
C MET A 1 21.18 15.87 41.99
N ARG A 2 21.62 14.60 41.81
CA ARG A 2 22.02 14.06 40.53
C ARG A 2 20.76 13.93 39.69
N ALA A 3 20.77 14.48 38.50
CA ALA A 3 19.64 14.40 37.57
C ALA A 3 19.36 12.92 37.25
N ALA A 4 18.10 12.51 37.30
CA ALA A 4 17.64 11.16 37.02
C ALA A 4 17.94 10.68 35.57
N GLY A 5 18.68 11.46 34.80
CA GLY A 5 19.01 11.20 33.40
C GLY A 5 20.16 10.20 33.15
N ASP A 6 20.92 9.83 34.18
CA ASP A 6 22.10 8.96 34.01
C ASP A 6 21.81 7.47 34.28
N GLU A 7 20.58 7.13 34.70
CA GLU A 7 20.23 5.77 35.12
C GLU A 7 19.80 4.86 33.96
N TYR A 8 19.46 5.45 32.82
CA TYR A 8 18.99 4.72 31.64
C TYR A 8 19.99 4.82 30.48
N GLY A 9 20.27 3.70 29.80
CA GLY A 9 21.19 3.68 28.67
C GLY A 9 20.67 4.54 27.48
N LYS A 10 21.60 4.99 26.61
CA LYS A 10 21.31 5.85 25.44
C LYS A 10 20.16 5.36 24.54
N MET A 11 19.95 4.05 24.48
CA MET A 11 18.82 3.48 23.68
C MET A 11 17.48 3.78 24.30
N VAL A 12 17.38 3.76 25.63
CA VAL A 12 16.15 4.07 26.37
C VAL A 12 15.81 5.55 26.22
N HIS A 13 16.79 6.44 26.33
CA HIS A 13 16.59 7.87 26.09
C HIS A 13 16.06 8.14 24.69
N ARG A 14 16.66 7.55 23.63
CA ARG A 14 16.17 7.69 22.26
C ARG A 14 14.75 7.17 22.06
N ALA A 15 14.38 6.08 22.73
CA ALA A 15 13.01 5.56 22.65
C ALA A 15 12.01 6.49 23.33
N ILE A 16 12.39 7.09 24.46
CA ILE A 16 11.56 8.08 25.16
C ILE A 16 11.42 9.35 24.33
N ASP A 17 12.54 9.87 23.82
CA ASP A 17 12.55 11.07 22.96
C ASP A 17 11.65 10.85 21.72
N TYR A 18 11.75 9.70 21.05
CA TYR A 18 10.90 9.33 19.91
C TYR A 18 9.40 9.33 20.26
N LEU A 19 9.05 8.81 21.44
CA LEU A 19 7.65 8.81 21.89
C LEU A 19 7.15 10.21 22.23
N LEU A 20 8.01 11.06 22.81
CA LEU A 20 7.63 12.42 23.22
C LEU A 20 7.56 13.37 22.02
N ASP A 21 8.43 13.21 21.03
CA ASP A 21 8.44 14.03 19.83
C ASP A 21 7.13 13.90 19.00
N ASP A 22 6.54 12.70 18.99
CA ASP A 22 5.31 12.40 18.25
C ASP A 22 4.11 12.07 19.15
N GLU A 23 4.12 12.49 20.42
CA GLU A 23 3.09 12.17 21.42
C GLU A 23 1.66 12.42 20.91
N GLU A 24 1.42 13.56 20.26
CA GLU A 24 0.10 13.91 19.71
C GLU A 24 -0.31 12.98 18.56
N ALA A 25 0.65 12.56 17.72
CA ALA A 25 0.38 11.59 16.67
C ALA A 25 0.00 10.23 17.26
N PHE A 26 0.70 9.78 18.29
CA PHE A 26 0.38 8.53 18.99
C PHE A 26 -0.96 8.56 19.73
N LYS A 27 -1.44 9.72 20.14
CA LYS A 27 -2.74 9.86 20.82
C LYS A 27 -3.93 9.93 19.88
N ARG A 28 -3.74 10.09 18.58
CA ARG A 28 -4.85 10.28 17.61
C ARG A 28 -5.91 9.18 17.68
N PHE A 29 -5.51 7.92 17.90
CA PHE A 29 -6.46 6.82 18.01
C PHE A 29 -7.46 6.98 19.16
N LEU A 30 -7.12 7.77 20.20
CA LEU A 30 -8.03 8.06 21.31
C LEU A 30 -9.20 8.96 20.90
N TYR A 31 -9.03 9.74 19.84
CA TYR A 31 -10.00 10.71 19.35
C TYR A 31 -10.71 10.25 18.07
N ASP A 32 -10.18 9.25 17.40
CA ASP A 32 -10.76 8.69 16.17
C ASP A 32 -10.79 7.16 16.24
N GLY A 33 -11.98 6.63 16.51
CA GLY A 33 -12.22 5.19 16.64
C GLY A 33 -12.07 4.38 15.34
N HIS A 34 -11.83 5.04 14.18
CA HIS A 34 -11.56 4.39 12.91
C HIS A 34 -10.06 4.10 12.71
N LEU A 35 -9.19 4.65 13.57
CA LEU A 35 -7.76 4.41 13.50
C LEU A 35 -7.39 3.12 14.25
N ASP A 36 -6.88 2.16 13.52
CA ASP A 36 -6.30 0.96 14.09
C ASP A 36 -4.97 1.27 14.81
N MET A 37 -4.76 0.66 15.98
CA MET A 37 -3.49 0.75 16.72
C MET A 37 -2.36 -0.09 16.12
N HIS A 38 -2.61 -0.73 14.99
CA HIS A 38 -1.67 -1.61 14.31
C HIS A 38 -1.67 -1.35 12.79
N ASN A 39 -0.57 -1.73 12.14
CA ASN A 39 -0.39 -1.59 10.70
C ASN A 39 -0.55 -2.92 9.95
N ILE A 40 -1.27 -3.89 10.53
CA ILE A 40 -1.43 -5.24 9.95
C ILE A 40 -1.98 -5.19 8.52
N ALA A 41 -2.89 -4.25 8.23
CA ALA A 41 -3.44 -4.09 6.88
C ALA A 41 -2.34 -3.76 5.87
N ILE A 42 -1.45 -2.82 6.21
CA ILE A 42 -0.30 -2.43 5.38
C ILE A 42 0.72 -3.57 5.29
N GLU A 43 1.02 -4.24 6.40
CA GLU A 43 1.94 -5.40 6.42
C GLU A 43 1.45 -6.52 5.51
N ARG A 44 0.15 -6.78 5.47
CA ARG A 44 -0.46 -7.75 4.55
C ARG A 44 -0.23 -7.38 3.09
N CYS A 45 -0.37 -6.11 2.71
CA CYS A 45 -0.10 -5.64 1.35
C CYS A 45 1.35 -5.90 0.95
N PHE A 46 2.32 -5.66 1.85
CA PHE A 46 3.74 -5.91 1.59
C PHE A 46 4.15 -7.38 1.62
N ARG A 47 3.31 -8.28 2.13
CA ARG A 47 3.64 -9.70 2.28
C ARG A 47 4.00 -10.35 0.95
N HIS A 48 3.27 -10.04 -0.12
CA HIS A 48 3.52 -10.58 -1.46
C HIS A 48 4.87 -10.13 -2.01
N ILE A 49 5.25 -8.86 -1.79
CA ILE A 49 6.56 -8.32 -2.16
C ILE A 49 7.66 -9.02 -1.34
N ALA A 50 7.45 -9.20 -0.04
CA ALA A 50 8.43 -9.85 0.83
C ALA A 50 8.68 -11.32 0.46
N ILE A 51 7.65 -12.03 0.02
CA ILE A 51 7.77 -13.40 -0.49
C ILE A 51 8.42 -13.39 -1.87
N GLY A 52 7.98 -12.53 -2.78
CA GLY A 52 8.46 -12.43 -4.16
C GLY A 52 9.96 -12.10 -4.23
N ARG A 53 10.47 -11.22 -3.35
CA ARG A 53 11.90 -10.86 -3.34
C ARG A 53 12.83 -12.04 -3.10
N ARG A 54 12.36 -13.11 -2.44
CA ARG A 54 13.14 -14.35 -2.26
C ARG A 54 13.34 -15.10 -3.59
N ASN A 55 12.38 -14.94 -4.51
CA ASN A 55 12.41 -15.60 -5.83
C ASN A 55 13.15 -14.74 -6.87
N TRP A 56 13.00 -13.40 -6.78
CA TRP A 56 13.56 -12.48 -7.78
C TRP A 56 14.96 -11.97 -7.46
N LEU A 57 15.47 -12.22 -6.26
CA LEU A 57 16.76 -11.80 -5.70
C LEU A 57 17.03 -10.29 -5.81
N HIS A 58 16.80 -9.69 -6.97
CA HIS A 58 16.95 -8.24 -7.23
C HIS A 58 16.14 -7.81 -8.46
N THR A 59 15.86 -6.52 -8.56
CA THR A 59 15.02 -5.95 -9.62
C THR A 59 15.79 -5.44 -10.84
N GLY A 60 17.12 -5.62 -10.87
CA GLY A 60 17.99 -5.21 -11.97
C GLY A 60 18.24 -3.70 -12.08
N SER A 61 17.25 -2.84 -11.78
CA SER A 61 17.41 -1.39 -11.81
C SER A 61 16.42 -0.68 -10.88
N HIS A 62 16.73 0.57 -10.51
CA HIS A 62 15.81 1.40 -9.73
C HIS A 62 14.49 1.67 -10.46
N GLN A 63 14.52 1.84 -11.78
CA GLN A 63 13.31 2.02 -12.59
C GLN A 63 12.44 0.76 -12.60
N ALA A 64 13.04 -0.42 -12.72
CA ALA A 64 12.31 -1.69 -12.63
C ALA A 64 11.66 -1.85 -11.24
N ALA A 65 12.35 -1.46 -10.17
CA ALA A 65 11.78 -1.48 -8.82
C ALA A 65 10.56 -0.56 -8.69
N LYS A 66 10.60 0.66 -9.26
CA LYS A 66 9.44 1.57 -9.29
C LYS A 66 8.27 0.98 -10.05
N ASN A 67 8.52 0.39 -11.22
CA ASN A 67 7.46 -0.22 -12.03
C ASN A 67 6.79 -1.39 -11.28
N ILE A 68 7.59 -2.25 -10.64
CA ILE A 68 7.08 -3.35 -9.82
C ILE A 68 6.25 -2.81 -8.65
N ALA A 69 6.75 -1.81 -7.92
CA ALA A 69 6.02 -1.21 -6.81
C ALA A 69 4.67 -0.61 -7.25
N PHE A 70 4.64 0.05 -8.41
CA PHE A 70 3.42 0.58 -9.01
C PHE A 70 2.41 -0.53 -9.33
N MET A 71 2.86 -1.61 -9.99
CA MET A 71 1.99 -2.75 -10.32
C MET A 71 1.44 -3.46 -9.08
N PHE A 72 2.25 -3.60 -8.02
CA PHE A 72 1.76 -4.12 -6.75
C PHE A 72 0.75 -3.17 -6.09
N GLY A 73 0.94 -1.87 -6.18
CA GLY A 73 -0.02 -0.88 -5.70
C GLY A 73 -1.38 -1.03 -6.40
N LEU A 74 -1.39 -1.17 -7.72
CA LEU A 74 -2.62 -1.43 -8.48
C LEU A 74 -3.27 -2.76 -8.10
N LEU A 75 -2.50 -3.84 -7.97
CA LEU A 75 -2.99 -5.15 -7.57
C LEU A 75 -3.68 -5.11 -6.19
N GLU A 76 -3.04 -4.51 -5.20
CA GLU A 76 -3.62 -4.39 -3.86
C GLU A 76 -4.84 -3.45 -3.85
N SER A 77 -4.82 -2.37 -4.64
CA SER A 77 -5.98 -1.50 -4.81
C SER A 77 -7.17 -2.23 -5.45
N CYS A 78 -6.94 -3.07 -6.45
CA CYS A 78 -7.99 -3.91 -7.04
C CYS A 78 -8.57 -4.87 -5.98
N LYS A 79 -7.74 -5.53 -5.18
CA LYS A 79 -8.20 -6.42 -4.09
C LYS A 79 -9.06 -5.68 -3.06
N LEU A 80 -8.67 -4.47 -2.67
CA LEU A 80 -9.43 -3.65 -1.71
C LEU A 80 -10.80 -3.22 -2.26
N ASN A 81 -10.94 -3.12 -3.58
CA ASN A 81 -12.18 -2.76 -4.26
C ASN A 81 -12.92 -3.99 -4.84
N GLU A 82 -12.49 -5.21 -4.50
CA GLU A 82 -13.10 -6.47 -4.95
C GLU A 82 -13.12 -6.62 -6.49
N ILE A 83 -12.11 -6.07 -7.16
CA ILE A 83 -11.95 -6.11 -8.61
C ILE A 83 -10.95 -7.21 -9.00
N ASP A 84 -11.28 -8.04 -9.98
CA ASP A 84 -10.30 -8.97 -10.56
C ASP A 84 -9.22 -8.18 -11.31
N PHE A 85 -7.96 -8.38 -10.89
CA PHE A 85 -6.84 -7.64 -11.46
C PHE A 85 -6.59 -7.97 -12.93
N GLY A 86 -6.84 -9.21 -13.36
CA GLY A 86 -6.67 -9.63 -14.76
C GLY A 86 -7.64 -8.89 -15.66
N ILE A 87 -8.92 -8.89 -15.33
CA ILE A 87 -9.98 -8.18 -16.05
C ILE A 87 -9.71 -6.68 -16.08
N TYR A 88 -9.35 -6.12 -14.93
CA TYR A 88 -9.03 -4.70 -14.80
C TYR A 88 -7.88 -4.28 -15.71
N ILE A 89 -6.75 -4.97 -15.68
CA ILE A 89 -5.57 -4.58 -16.44
C ILE A 89 -5.79 -4.75 -17.95
N GLU A 90 -6.54 -5.78 -18.39
CA GLU A 90 -6.91 -5.99 -19.79
C GLU A 90 -7.79 -4.85 -20.31
N ASP A 91 -8.84 -4.48 -19.57
CA ASP A 91 -9.73 -3.38 -19.96
C ASP A 91 -8.99 -2.05 -20.00
N VAL A 92 -8.22 -1.73 -18.97
CA VAL A 92 -7.46 -0.47 -18.90
C VAL A 92 -6.44 -0.37 -20.02
N LEU A 93 -5.67 -1.42 -20.30
CA LEU A 93 -4.72 -1.42 -21.41
C LEU A 93 -5.42 -1.30 -22.76
N THR A 94 -6.54 -1.98 -22.94
CA THR A 94 -7.36 -1.89 -24.16
C THR A 94 -7.84 -0.46 -24.39
N ARG A 95 -8.39 0.20 -23.37
CA ARG A 95 -8.85 1.59 -23.44
C ARG A 95 -7.72 2.55 -23.81
N ILE A 96 -6.54 2.39 -23.21
CA ILE A 96 -5.35 3.19 -23.52
C ILE A 96 -4.91 2.96 -24.98
N MET A 97 -4.90 1.73 -25.45
CA MET A 97 -4.54 1.42 -26.85
C MET A 97 -5.51 2.02 -27.86
N TYR A 98 -6.77 2.17 -27.52
CA TYR A 98 -7.76 2.87 -28.37
C TYR A 98 -7.71 4.41 -28.22
N GLY A 99 -6.75 4.94 -27.48
CA GLY A 99 -6.53 6.38 -27.34
C GLY A 99 -7.49 7.09 -26.38
N GLU A 100 -8.14 6.34 -25.49
CA GLU A 100 -8.98 6.93 -24.46
C GLU A 100 -8.12 7.78 -23.49
N HIS A 101 -8.65 8.93 -23.11
CA HIS A 101 -7.94 9.81 -22.16
C HIS A 101 -7.92 9.19 -20.77
N VAL A 102 -6.72 9.06 -20.20
CA VAL A 102 -6.55 8.50 -18.85
C VAL A 102 -6.98 9.52 -17.81
N ASP A 103 -7.96 9.16 -17.01
CA ASP A 103 -8.50 9.96 -15.92
C ASP A 103 -8.70 9.11 -14.64
N ASP A 104 -9.31 9.69 -13.61
CA ASP A 104 -9.53 9.03 -12.32
C ASP A 104 -10.42 7.78 -12.40
N THR A 105 -11.21 7.61 -13.49
CA THR A 105 -12.04 6.41 -13.70
C THR A 105 -11.22 5.17 -14.08
N PHE A 106 -9.93 5.36 -14.41
CA PHE A 106 -8.98 4.27 -14.61
C PHE A 106 -8.40 3.73 -13.30
N LEU A 107 -8.54 4.47 -12.19
CA LEU A 107 -8.09 4.00 -10.88
C LEU A 107 -9.05 2.96 -10.31
N PRO A 108 -8.57 1.92 -9.60
CA PRO A 108 -9.44 0.88 -9.06
C PRO A 108 -10.59 1.38 -8.19
N CYS A 109 -10.41 2.49 -7.47
CA CYS A 109 -11.46 3.08 -6.62
C CYS A 109 -12.61 3.73 -7.41
N GLY A 110 -12.39 4.11 -8.67
CA GLY A 110 -13.39 4.69 -9.58
C GLY A 110 -13.71 3.82 -10.79
N TYR A 111 -13.13 2.62 -10.84
CA TYR A 111 -13.21 1.76 -12.01
C TYR A 111 -14.61 1.18 -12.22
N VAL A 112 -15.11 1.36 -13.44
CA VAL A 112 -16.34 0.72 -13.92
C VAL A 112 -15.97 -0.17 -15.11
N PRO A 113 -16.09 -1.51 -15.01
CA PRO A 113 -15.78 -2.41 -16.09
C PRO A 113 -16.72 -2.19 -17.29
N ARG A 114 -16.18 -2.18 -18.49
CA ARG A 114 -16.98 -2.12 -19.72
C ARG A 114 -17.73 -3.42 -19.98
N TYR A 115 -17.13 -4.53 -19.61
CA TYR A 115 -17.71 -5.86 -19.77
C TYR A 115 -18.37 -6.28 -18.46
N LYS A 116 -19.69 -6.44 -18.44
CA LYS A 116 -20.37 -7.13 -17.36
C LYS A 116 -20.06 -8.62 -17.51
N GLU A 117 -19.57 -9.24 -16.45
CA GLU A 117 -19.46 -10.69 -16.37
C GLU A 117 -20.81 -11.30 -16.79
N GLY A 118 -20.84 -12.06 -17.88
CA GLY A 118 -22.02 -12.83 -18.26
C GLY A 118 -22.49 -12.73 -19.72
N GLN A 119 -21.73 -12.13 -20.66
CA GLN A 119 -22.15 -12.08 -22.08
C GLN A 119 -21.35 -12.98 -23.05
N ASP A 120 -20.38 -13.76 -22.58
CA ASP A 120 -19.64 -14.70 -23.44
C ASP A 120 -19.90 -16.17 -23.05
N ALA A 121 -21.18 -16.55 -23.01
CA ALA A 121 -21.63 -17.96 -23.06
C ALA A 121 -22.76 -18.08 -24.07
N ALA A 122 -22.41 -17.90 -25.35
CA ALA A 122 -23.25 -18.30 -26.46
C ALA A 122 -22.39 -18.80 -27.63
#